data_d7ef8fff7639ce310186a23361ec3026
#
_entry.id   d7ef8fff7639ce310186a23361ec3026
#
_cell.length_a   1.000
_cell.length_b   1.000
_cell.length_c   1.000
_cell.angle_alpha   90.00
_cell.angle_beta   90.00
_cell.angle_gamma   90.00
#
_symmetry.space_group_name_H-M   'P 1'
#
loop_
_entity.id
_entity.type
_entity.pdbx_description
1 polymer ?
#
loop_
_entity_poly.entity_id
_entity_poly.type
_entity_poly.pdbx_seq_one_letter_code
_entity_poly.pdbx_strand_id
1 'polypeptide(L)'
;MAGGQIASVEPLSGLMILAAIGAAMVGSLFAADSWYQVTYIAGEVKNPRRNIPLSLVLGAGIVIFLYFLANLAYVVTLPVQGVPQAADVLGRGIQFAQFDRVGTAAAEMIFGGPAAIIMAVMIMISTFGCSNGQILAGARVYYAMAQDGLFFKATGKLNRKSVPGTALVVQAVWASLLCLSGTYSDLLDYVIFAVLIFFVLIVSGIFILRKKRPDWERPYKAWGYPVVPALYILVAAAIAVDLLIFKAKYTVPGLLIVLLGIPVYLVRKRCARTSTGPQTGE
;
A
#
# COMPACT_ATOMS: atom_id res chain seq x y z
N MET A 1 -31.61 -0.50 -40.48
CA MET A 1 -31.31 -1.77 -39.80
C MET A 1 -29.83 -2.00 -39.88
N ALA A 2 -29.04 -1.60 -38.91
CA ALA A 2 -27.62 -1.89 -38.82
C ALA A 2 -27.46 -2.80 -37.61
N GLY A 3 -27.33 -4.10 -37.85
CA GLY A 3 -27.04 -5.08 -36.82
C GLY A 3 -25.64 -4.85 -36.27
N GLY A 4 -25.60 -4.26 -35.09
CA GLY A 4 -24.35 -4.18 -34.30
C GLY A 4 -23.89 -5.60 -34.01
N GLN A 5 -22.79 -6.01 -34.64
CA GLN A 5 -22.07 -7.22 -34.27
C GLN A 5 -21.63 -7.03 -32.81
N ILE A 6 -22.29 -7.75 -31.92
CA ILE A 6 -21.76 -7.99 -30.57
C ILE A 6 -20.47 -8.77 -30.84
N ALA A 7 -19.31 -8.12 -30.65
CA ALA A 7 -18.04 -8.78 -30.71
C ALA A 7 -18.14 -9.99 -29.77
N SER A 8 -18.01 -11.19 -30.31
CA SER A 8 -17.98 -12.43 -29.56
C SER A 8 -16.77 -12.31 -28.62
N VAL A 9 -17.06 -12.11 -27.34
CA VAL A 9 -16.02 -12.18 -26.30
C VAL A 9 -15.55 -13.62 -26.30
N GLU A 10 -14.36 -13.89 -26.86
CA GLU A 10 -13.75 -15.21 -26.76
C GLU A 10 -13.68 -15.60 -25.28
N PRO A 11 -14.04 -16.84 -24.92
CA PRO A 11 -13.98 -17.28 -23.55
C PRO A 11 -12.53 -17.16 -23.07
N LEU A 12 -12.29 -16.26 -22.11
CA LEU A 12 -10.97 -16.07 -21.49
C LEU A 12 -10.46 -17.43 -21.00
N SER A 13 -9.26 -17.81 -21.41
CA SER A 13 -8.60 -18.99 -20.84
C SER A 13 -8.46 -18.82 -19.33
N GLY A 14 -8.44 -19.90 -18.56
CA GLY A 14 -8.34 -19.84 -17.10
C GLY A 14 -7.15 -18.97 -16.61
N LEU A 15 -6.04 -18.96 -17.36
CA LEU A 15 -4.88 -18.14 -17.10
C LEU A 15 -5.16 -16.63 -17.29
N MET A 16 -5.93 -16.27 -18.33
CA MET A 16 -6.33 -14.88 -18.57
C MET A 16 -7.30 -14.36 -17.49
N ILE A 17 -8.15 -15.23 -16.96
CA ILE A 17 -9.03 -14.88 -15.83
C ILE A 17 -8.19 -14.58 -14.57
N LEU A 18 -7.20 -15.42 -14.26
CA LEU A 18 -6.30 -15.17 -13.13
C LEU A 18 -5.53 -13.86 -13.27
N ALA A 19 -4.98 -13.59 -14.46
CA ALA A 19 -4.31 -12.33 -14.76
C ALA A 19 -5.24 -11.11 -14.60
N ALA A 20 -6.48 -11.21 -15.08
CA ALA A 20 -7.47 -10.14 -14.94
C ALA A 20 -7.84 -9.90 -13.47
N ILE A 21 -7.99 -10.95 -12.67
CA ILE A 21 -8.25 -10.86 -11.23
C ILE A 21 -7.06 -10.18 -10.53
N GLY A 22 -5.81 -10.64 -10.80
CA GLY A 22 -4.61 -10.05 -10.20
C GLY A 22 -4.48 -8.56 -10.53
N ALA A 23 -4.69 -8.18 -11.78
CA ALA A 23 -4.66 -6.79 -12.21
C ALA A 23 -5.76 -5.93 -11.53
N ALA A 24 -6.98 -6.47 -11.39
CA ALA A 24 -8.09 -5.79 -10.72
C ALA A 24 -7.87 -5.63 -9.20
N MET A 25 -7.14 -6.56 -8.58
CA MET A 25 -6.85 -6.49 -7.16
C MET A 25 -5.90 -5.36 -6.76
N VAL A 26 -5.08 -4.82 -7.68
CA VAL A 26 -4.11 -3.76 -7.38
C VAL A 26 -4.78 -2.55 -6.74
N GLY A 27 -5.87 -2.05 -7.31
CA GLY A 27 -6.63 -0.92 -6.75
C GLY A 27 -7.21 -1.22 -5.37
N SER A 28 -7.76 -2.42 -5.18
CA SER A 28 -8.32 -2.86 -3.90
C SER A 28 -7.24 -3.02 -2.82
N LEU A 29 -6.08 -3.57 -3.18
CA LEU A 29 -4.94 -3.71 -2.28
C LEU A 29 -4.39 -2.34 -1.85
N PHE A 30 -4.29 -1.40 -2.80
CA PHE A 30 -3.87 -0.04 -2.50
C PHE A 30 -4.87 0.69 -1.61
N ALA A 31 -6.18 0.55 -1.88
CA ALA A 31 -7.23 1.15 -1.05
C ALA A 31 -7.22 0.62 0.40
N ALA A 32 -6.82 -0.64 0.58
CA ALA A 32 -6.71 -1.27 1.90
C ALA A 32 -5.30 -1.14 2.53
N ASP A 33 -4.35 -0.46 1.87
CA ASP A 33 -2.98 -0.31 2.39
C ASP A 33 -2.92 0.66 3.59
N SER A 34 -1.74 0.79 4.16
CA SER A 34 -1.43 1.71 5.29
C SER A 34 -2.00 1.31 6.66
N TRP A 35 -2.80 0.25 6.78
CA TRP A 35 -3.33 -0.22 8.08
C TRP A 35 -2.23 -0.51 9.12
N TYR A 36 -1.06 -0.93 8.68
CA TYR A 36 0.09 -1.28 9.52
C TYR A 36 0.89 -0.07 10.02
N GLN A 37 0.68 1.13 9.49
CA GLN A 37 1.51 2.31 9.79
C GLN A 37 1.45 2.73 11.26
N VAL A 38 0.40 2.39 11.98
CA VAL A 38 0.33 2.59 13.43
C VAL A 38 1.46 1.87 14.18
N THR A 39 2.01 0.78 13.60
CA THR A 39 3.15 0.06 14.20
C THR A 39 4.45 0.86 14.14
N TYR A 40 4.60 1.79 13.20
CA TYR A 40 5.80 2.64 13.06
C TYR A 40 5.91 3.69 14.17
N ILE A 41 4.79 4.05 14.77
CA ILE A 41 4.71 4.98 15.89
C ILE A 41 4.41 4.26 17.21
N ALA A 42 4.59 2.95 17.28
CA ALA A 42 4.24 2.12 18.43
C ALA A 42 4.90 2.59 19.75
N GLY A 43 6.11 3.15 19.68
CA GLY A 43 6.81 3.72 20.84
C GLY A 43 6.14 4.96 21.46
N GLU A 44 5.24 5.63 20.72
CA GLU A 44 4.51 6.81 21.17
C GLU A 44 3.09 6.48 21.66
N VAL A 45 2.64 5.23 21.43
CA VAL A 45 1.29 4.78 21.79
C VAL A 45 1.22 4.41 23.26
N LYS A 46 0.28 4.99 24.01
CA LYS A 46 0.00 4.61 25.40
C LYS A 46 -0.58 3.18 25.43
N ASN A 47 -0.09 2.33 26.34
CA ASN A 47 -0.50 0.93 26.49
C ASN A 47 -0.46 0.15 25.14
N PRO A 48 0.69 0.08 24.44
CA PRO A 48 0.79 -0.43 23.08
C PRO A 48 0.33 -1.89 22.95
N ARG A 49 0.51 -2.71 24.00
CA ARG A 49 0.08 -4.12 24.02
C ARG A 49 -1.43 -4.31 23.77
N ARG A 50 -2.25 -3.35 24.18
CA ARG A 50 -3.72 -3.36 24.00
C ARG A 50 -4.15 -2.48 22.83
N ASN A 51 -3.61 -1.26 22.77
CA ASN A 51 -4.14 -0.25 21.86
C ASN A 51 -3.72 -0.49 20.41
N ILE A 52 -2.54 -1.05 20.13
CA ILE A 52 -2.13 -1.36 18.76
C ILE A 52 -3.02 -2.45 18.15
N PRO A 53 -3.19 -3.64 18.74
CA PRO A 53 -4.08 -4.65 18.18
C PRO A 53 -5.53 -4.15 18.03
N LEU A 54 -6.03 -3.40 19.02
CA LEU A 54 -7.39 -2.87 18.99
C LEU A 54 -7.58 -1.85 17.88
N SER A 55 -6.63 -0.91 17.70
CA SER A 55 -6.68 0.09 16.62
C SER A 55 -6.57 -0.55 15.23
N LEU A 56 -5.75 -1.60 15.08
CA LEU A 56 -5.66 -2.36 13.83
C LEU A 56 -6.99 -3.04 13.47
N VAL A 57 -7.60 -3.75 14.42
CA VAL A 57 -8.86 -4.48 14.19
C VAL A 57 -10.01 -3.50 13.95
N LEU A 58 -10.17 -2.49 14.80
CA LEU A 58 -11.26 -1.52 14.65
C LEU A 58 -11.05 -0.63 13.43
N GLY A 59 -9.85 -0.12 13.21
CA GLY A 59 -9.54 0.73 12.06
C GLY A 59 -9.76 -0.01 10.74
N ALA A 60 -9.18 -1.18 10.57
CA ALA A 60 -9.39 -1.98 9.37
C ALA A 60 -10.85 -2.39 9.21
N GLY A 61 -11.53 -2.81 10.29
CA GLY A 61 -12.94 -3.20 10.25
C GLY A 61 -13.86 -2.07 9.82
N ILE A 62 -13.69 -0.87 10.37
CA ILE A 62 -14.46 0.32 9.98
C ILE A 62 -14.23 0.67 8.51
N VAL A 63 -12.98 0.68 8.06
CA VAL A 63 -12.63 1.01 6.66
C VAL A 63 -13.22 0.00 5.70
N ILE A 64 -13.09 -1.31 5.97
CA ILE A 64 -13.68 -2.37 5.14
C ILE A 64 -15.20 -2.22 5.08
N PHE A 65 -15.85 -1.95 6.20
CA PHE A 65 -17.29 -1.73 6.25
C PHE A 65 -17.74 -0.51 5.44
N LEU A 66 -17.01 0.60 5.55
CA LEU A 66 -17.29 1.81 4.75
C LEU A 66 -17.08 1.56 3.25
N TYR A 67 -16.03 0.83 2.86
CA TYR A 67 -15.84 0.45 1.45
C TYR A 67 -16.95 -0.47 0.93
N PHE A 68 -17.40 -1.40 1.75
CA PHE A 68 -18.56 -2.23 1.39
C PHE A 68 -19.80 -1.39 1.14
N LEU A 69 -20.11 -0.44 2.03
CA LEU A 69 -21.24 0.49 1.85
C LEU A 69 -21.09 1.38 0.63
N ALA A 70 -19.87 1.90 0.36
CA ALA A 70 -19.60 2.73 -0.82
C ALA A 70 -19.80 1.94 -2.11
N ASN A 71 -19.26 0.71 -2.19
CA ASN A 71 -19.47 -0.14 -3.36
C ASN A 71 -20.94 -0.54 -3.53
N LEU A 72 -21.66 -0.81 -2.45
CA LEU A 72 -23.10 -1.05 -2.50
C LEU A 72 -23.84 0.17 -3.06
N ALA A 73 -23.50 1.39 -2.61
CA ALA A 73 -24.06 2.61 -3.13
C ALA A 73 -23.80 2.75 -4.64
N TYR A 74 -22.58 2.45 -5.12
CA TYR A 74 -22.25 2.51 -6.55
C TYR A 74 -23.11 1.55 -7.38
N VAL A 75 -23.26 0.31 -6.95
CA VAL A 75 -24.06 -0.71 -7.67
C VAL A 75 -25.56 -0.39 -7.64
N VAL A 76 -26.04 0.27 -6.58
CA VAL A 76 -27.45 0.67 -6.48
C VAL A 76 -27.74 1.91 -7.33
N THR A 77 -26.79 2.85 -7.44
CA THR A 77 -27.00 4.11 -8.15
C THR A 77 -26.64 4.07 -9.63
N LEU A 78 -25.74 3.16 -10.03
CA LEU A 78 -25.22 3.06 -11.39
C LEU A 78 -25.35 1.63 -11.93
N PRO A 79 -25.75 1.45 -13.19
CA PRO A 79 -25.68 0.14 -13.83
C PRO A 79 -24.22 -0.31 -13.96
N VAL A 80 -23.96 -1.61 -13.73
CA VAL A 80 -22.61 -2.18 -13.82
C VAL A 80 -22.07 -2.10 -15.24
N GLN A 81 -22.91 -2.47 -16.21
CA GLN A 81 -22.59 -2.40 -17.65
C GLN A 81 -23.03 -1.07 -18.23
N GLY A 82 -22.34 -0.62 -19.26
CA GLY A 82 -22.68 0.62 -19.95
C GLY A 82 -22.15 0.67 -21.37
N VAL A 83 -22.31 1.82 -22.03
CA VAL A 83 -21.83 2.08 -23.38
C VAL A 83 -20.73 3.16 -23.31
N PRO A 84 -19.54 2.94 -23.94
CA PRO A 84 -18.40 3.86 -23.83
C PRO A 84 -18.70 5.30 -24.26
N GLN A 85 -19.59 5.47 -25.23
CA GLN A 85 -19.89 6.76 -25.87
C GLN A 85 -21.21 7.36 -25.40
N ALA A 86 -21.84 6.80 -24.36
CA ALA A 86 -23.07 7.37 -23.82
C ALA A 86 -22.83 8.79 -23.29
N ALA A 87 -23.76 9.71 -23.56
CA ALA A 87 -23.66 11.11 -23.16
C ALA A 87 -23.87 11.28 -21.65
N ASP A 88 -24.74 10.47 -21.08
CA ASP A 88 -25.15 10.52 -19.68
C ASP A 88 -24.39 9.53 -18.80
N VAL A 89 -24.43 9.77 -17.49
CA VAL A 89 -23.76 8.96 -16.48
C VAL A 89 -24.34 7.55 -16.40
N LEU A 90 -25.68 7.44 -16.49
CA LEU A 90 -26.34 6.13 -16.43
C LEU A 90 -26.02 5.27 -17.65
N GLY A 91 -25.98 5.85 -18.84
CA GLY A 91 -25.65 5.13 -20.06
C GLY A 91 -24.20 4.63 -20.06
N ARG A 92 -23.25 5.33 -19.43
CA ARG A 92 -21.86 4.88 -19.25
C ARG A 92 -21.73 3.83 -18.16
N GLY A 93 -22.54 3.90 -17.13
CA GLY A 93 -22.47 2.99 -15.98
C GLY A 93 -21.14 3.01 -15.24
N ILE A 94 -20.93 1.98 -14.43
CA ILE A 94 -19.67 1.81 -13.70
C ILE A 94 -18.51 1.49 -14.66
N GLN A 95 -18.76 0.65 -15.65
CA GLN A 95 -17.74 0.14 -16.58
C GLN A 95 -17.04 1.24 -17.40
N PHE A 96 -17.75 2.30 -17.77
CA PHE A 96 -17.23 3.40 -18.58
C PHE A 96 -17.40 4.75 -17.88
N ALA A 97 -17.30 4.77 -16.55
CA ALA A 97 -17.29 6.00 -15.78
C ALA A 97 -16.20 6.96 -16.29
N GLN A 98 -16.54 8.24 -16.45
CA GLN A 98 -15.63 9.22 -17.02
C GLN A 98 -14.33 9.32 -16.19
N PHE A 99 -13.18 9.17 -16.86
CA PHE A 99 -11.85 9.12 -16.23
C PHE A 99 -11.71 8.07 -15.12
N ASP A 100 -12.44 6.96 -15.21
CA ASP A 100 -12.47 5.88 -14.21
C ASP A 100 -12.92 6.34 -12.80
N ARG A 101 -13.69 7.43 -12.72
CA ARG A 101 -14.12 8.06 -11.46
C ARG A 101 -15.54 7.64 -11.06
N VAL A 102 -15.69 6.36 -10.71
CA VAL A 102 -17.00 5.77 -10.33
C VAL A 102 -17.64 6.53 -9.15
N GLY A 103 -16.86 6.91 -8.13
CA GLY A 103 -17.37 7.68 -6.99
C GLY A 103 -17.94 9.04 -7.39
N THR A 104 -17.31 9.73 -8.35
CA THR A 104 -17.83 11.01 -8.87
C THR A 104 -19.12 10.79 -9.68
N ALA A 105 -19.16 9.74 -10.50
CA ALA A 105 -20.34 9.37 -11.27
C ALA A 105 -21.55 9.06 -10.35
N ALA A 106 -21.33 8.29 -9.29
CA ALA A 106 -22.37 8.02 -8.29
C ALA A 106 -22.80 9.29 -7.54
N ALA A 107 -21.84 10.15 -7.17
CA ALA A 107 -22.15 11.43 -6.54
C ALA A 107 -22.97 12.36 -7.46
N GLU A 108 -22.71 12.34 -8.76
CA GLU A 108 -23.48 13.11 -9.75
C GLU A 108 -24.95 12.66 -9.81
N MET A 109 -25.20 11.37 -9.65
CA MET A 109 -26.57 10.85 -9.54
C MET A 109 -27.29 11.30 -8.27
N ILE A 110 -26.55 11.53 -7.17
CA ILE A 110 -27.11 11.91 -5.87
C ILE A 110 -27.27 13.44 -5.73
N PHE A 111 -26.21 14.20 -6.11
CA PHE A 111 -26.08 15.63 -5.87
C PHE A 111 -26.26 16.48 -7.14
N GLY A 112 -26.34 15.86 -8.32
CA GLY A 112 -26.44 16.57 -9.59
C GLY A 112 -25.17 17.35 -9.96
N GLY A 113 -25.32 18.49 -10.63
CA GLY A 113 -24.23 19.30 -11.19
C GLY A 113 -23.09 19.67 -10.23
N PRO A 114 -23.34 20.00 -8.94
CA PRO A 114 -22.24 20.30 -7.98
C PRO A 114 -21.38 19.12 -7.57
N ALA A 115 -21.74 17.88 -7.90
CA ALA A 115 -21.09 16.66 -7.41
C ALA A 115 -19.57 16.64 -7.65
N ALA A 116 -19.11 17.04 -8.83
CA ALA A 116 -17.69 17.05 -9.16
C ALA A 116 -16.87 17.97 -8.23
N ILE A 117 -17.41 19.13 -7.89
CA ILE A 117 -16.77 20.10 -6.98
C ILE A 117 -16.76 19.55 -5.56
N ILE A 118 -17.89 19.00 -5.09
CA ILE A 118 -18.01 18.38 -3.76
C ILE A 118 -16.98 17.26 -3.64
N MET A 119 -16.93 16.35 -4.59
CA MET A 119 -15.97 15.25 -4.61
C MET A 119 -14.52 15.73 -4.64
N ALA A 120 -14.20 16.75 -5.45
CA ALA A 120 -12.85 17.31 -5.52
C ALA A 120 -12.40 17.88 -4.15
N VAL A 121 -13.27 18.62 -3.47
CA VAL A 121 -12.99 19.18 -2.15
C VAL A 121 -12.80 18.07 -1.12
N MET A 122 -13.67 17.05 -1.10
CA MET A 122 -13.56 15.91 -0.21
C MET A 122 -12.26 15.11 -0.44
N ILE A 123 -11.88 14.89 -1.69
CA ILE A 123 -10.63 14.22 -2.06
C ILE A 123 -9.42 15.05 -1.62
N MET A 124 -9.42 16.36 -1.81
CA MET A 124 -8.34 17.24 -1.35
C MET A 124 -8.15 17.17 0.17
N ILE A 125 -9.22 17.23 0.95
CA ILE A 125 -9.17 17.13 2.41
C ILE A 125 -8.63 15.75 2.83
N SER A 126 -9.15 14.68 2.22
CA SER A 126 -8.75 13.31 2.51
C SER A 126 -7.28 13.05 2.18
N THR A 127 -6.83 13.44 0.99
CA THR A 127 -5.44 13.23 0.55
C THR A 127 -4.45 14.06 1.38
N PHE A 128 -4.81 15.28 1.77
CA PHE A 128 -3.99 16.09 2.67
C PHE A 128 -3.82 15.42 4.03
N GLY A 129 -4.90 14.92 4.63
CA GLY A 129 -4.85 14.20 5.91
C GLY A 129 -4.03 12.91 5.82
N CYS A 130 -4.25 12.12 4.78
CA CYS A 130 -3.51 10.87 4.54
C CYS A 130 -2.01 11.13 4.33
N SER A 131 -1.64 12.09 3.49
CA SER A 131 -0.25 12.47 3.24
C SER A 131 0.47 12.91 4.52
N ASN A 132 -0.20 13.66 5.39
CA ASN A 132 0.37 14.11 6.65
C ASN A 132 0.72 12.92 7.58
N GLY A 133 -0.17 11.93 7.68
CA GLY A 133 0.08 10.70 8.43
C GLY A 133 1.23 9.86 7.86
N GLN A 134 1.29 9.72 6.55
CA GLN A 134 2.34 8.96 5.87
C GLN A 134 3.72 9.63 5.98
N ILE A 135 3.79 10.94 5.86
CA ILE A 135 5.03 11.72 6.03
C ILE A 135 5.58 11.53 7.46
N LEU A 136 4.70 11.60 8.46
CA LEU A 136 5.08 11.38 9.85
C LEU A 136 5.63 9.95 10.07
N ALA A 137 4.89 8.94 9.64
CA ALA A 137 5.25 7.54 9.82
C ALA A 137 6.54 7.19 9.06
N GLY A 138 6.70 7.61 7.81
CA GLY A 138 7.89 7.36 7.00
C GLY A 138 9.16 7.97 7.59
N ALA A 139 9.11 9.20 8.08
CA ALA A 139 10.25 9.85 8.72
C ALA A 139 10.71 9.10 9.99
N ARG A 140 9.78 8.49 10.75
CA ARG A 140 10.09 7.68 11.92
C ARG A 140 10.78 6.37 11.57
N VAL A 141 10.44 5.76 10.44
CA VAL A 141 11.14 4.55 9.93
C VAL A 141 12.60 4.87 9.63
N TYR A 142 12.89 5.95 8.88
CA TYR A 142 14.27 6.36 8.61
C TYR A 142 15.05 6.69 9.89
N TYR A 143 14.39 7.33 10.85
CA TYR A 143 14.97 7.60 12.15
C TYR A 143 15.35 6.31 12.89
N ALA A 144 14.44 5.34 12.99
CA ALA A 144 14.69 4.06 13.64
C ALA A 144 15.81 3.28 12.95
N MET A 145 15.78 3.20 11.62
CA MET A 145 16.86 2.55 10.85
C MET A 145 18.23 3.21 11.06
N ALA A 146 18.26 4.53 11.24
CA ALA A 146 19.51 5.25 11.51
C ALA A 146 20.03 4.97 12.93
N GLN A 147 19.15 4.82 13.92
CA GLN A 147 19.51 4.41 15.30
C GLN A 147 20.10 2.99 15.29
N ASP A 148 19.56 2.08 14.49
CA ASP A 148 20.08 0.72 14.33
C ASP A 148 21.35 0.65 13.44
N GLY A 149 21.86 1.79 12.97
CA GLY A 149 23.05 1.85 12.10
C GLY A 149 22.80 1.38 10.65
N LEU A 150 21.56 1.11 10.27
CA LEU A 150 21.15 0.59 8.97
C LEU A 150 20.93 1.69 7.91
N PHE A 151 20.84 2.96 8.33
CA PHE A 151 20.61 4.09 7.45
C PHE A 151 21.58 5.24 7.74
N PHE A 152 21.49 6.37 7.03
CA PHE A 152 22.40 7.52 7.19
C PHE A 152 22.30 8.10 8.61
N LYS A 153 23.43 8.28 9.28
CA LYS A 153 23.49 8.83 10.64
C LYS A 153 22.81 10.19 10.81
N ALA A 154 22.79 10.99 9.74
CA ALA A 154 22.14 12.31 9.75
C ALA A 154 20.62 12.24 9.95
N THR A 155 19.95 11.17 9.45
CA THR A 155 18.51 10.99 9.62
C THR A 155 18.11 10.53 11.02
N GLY A 156 19.07 10.05 11.81
CA GLY A 156 18.90 9.69 13.23
C GLY A 156 19.03 10.88 14.21
N LYS A 157 19.11 12.12 13.71
CA LYS A 157 19.16 13.31 14.55
C LYS A 157 17.79 13.96 14.67
N LEU A 158 17.37 14.25 15.90
CA LEU A 158 16.15 15.00 16.16
C LEU A 158 16.49 16.50 16.29
N ASN A 159 15.59 17.35 15.83
CA ASN A 159 15.67 18.79 16.06
C ASN A 159 15.21 19.15 17.49
N ARG A 160 15.23 20.44 17.83
CA ARG A 160 14.78 20.95 19.16
C ARG A 160 13.32 20.59 19.51
N LYS A 161 12.49 20.25 18.53
CA LYS A 161 11.09 19.84 18.70
C LYS A 161 10.91 18.32 18.61
N SER A 162 11.98 17.53 18.77
CA SER A 162 11.97 16.07 18.68
C SER A 162 11.48 15.53 17.32
N VAL A 163 11.69 16.29 16.25
CA VAL A 163 11.30 15.90 14.88
C VAL A 163 12.56 15.52 14.08
N PRO A 164 12.55 14.40 13.32
CA PRO A 164 13.67 13.98 12.49
C PRO A 164 13.71 14.77 11.16
N GLY A 165 14.13 16.05 11.24
CA GLY A 165 14.08 16.99 10.10
C GLY A 165 14.84 16.52 8.87
N THR A 166 16.04 15.95 9.03
CA THR A 166 16.82 15.42 7.92
C THR A 166 16.11 14.25 7.23
N ALA A 167 15.41 13.39 8.00
CA ALA A 167 14.63 12.29 7.45
C ALA A 167 13.47 12.81 6.58
N LEU A 168 12.80 13.87 7.04
CA LEU A 168 11.73 14.53 6.26
C LEU A 168 12.25 15.10 4.94
N VAL A 169 13.41 15.76 4.94
CA VAL A 169 14.01 16.32 3.72
C VAL A 169 14.37 15.20 2.73
N VAL A 170 15.03 14.14 3.20
CA VAL A 170 15.38 12.97 2.36
C VAL A 170 14.13 12.34 1.75
N GLN A 171 13.07 12.16 2.55
CA GLN A 171 11.79 11.64 2.07
C GLN A 171 11.14 12.55 1.04
N ALA A 172 11.13 13.86 1.26
CA ALA A 172 10.57 14.83 0.33
C ALA A 172 11.29 14.84 -1.02
N VAL A 173 12.64 14.84 -1.01
CA VAL A 173 13.44 14.77 -2.23
C VAL A 173 13.16 13.47 -2.99
N TRP A 174 13.15 12.32 -2.30
CA TRP A 174 12.88 11.04 -2.91
C TRP A 174 11.47 10.97 -3.52
N ALA A 175 10.45 11.41 -2.77
CA ALA A 175 9.08 11.47 -3.26
C ALA A 175 8.94 12.36 -4.49
N SER A 176 9.61 13.53 -4.50
CA SER A 176 9.61 14.44 -5.66
C SER A 176 10.23 13.81 -6.90
N LEU A 177 11.34 13.07 -6.75
CA LEU A 177 11.98 12.34 -7.84
C LEU A 177 11.05 11.23 -8.38
N LEU A 178 10.37 10.51 -7.53
CA LEU A 178 9.40 9.49 -7.94
C LEU A 178 8.21 10.10 -8.68
N CYS A 179 7.70 11.25 -8.25
CA CYS A 179 6.62 11.95 -8.96
C CYS A 179 7.00 12.38 -10.40
N LEU A 180 8.30 12.58 -10.67
CA LEU A 180 8.79 12.90 -12.01
C LEU A 180 9.01 11.64 -12.88
N SER A 181 8.97 10.45 -12.30
CA SER A 181 9.33 9.20 -12.99
C SER A 181 8.16 8.52 -13.73
N GLY A 182 6.90 8.92 -13.49
CA GLY A 182 5.76 8.27 -14.12
C GLY A 182 4.41 8.85 -13.72
N THR A 183 3.36 8.23 -14.26
CA THR A 183 1.97 8.58 -13.94
C THR A 183 1.55 8.02 -12.58
N TYR A 184 0.40 8.46 -12.08
CA TYR A 184 -0.17 7.93 -10.84
C TYR A 184 -0.36 6.40 -10.89
N SER A 185 -0.88 5.88 -12.00
CA SER A 185 -1.08 4.43 -12.17
C SER A 185 0.23 3.64 -12.16
N ASP A 186 1.28 4.19 -12.78
CA ASP A 186 2.60 3.55 -12.81
C ASP A 186 3.19 3.46 -11.39
N LEU A 187 3.12 4.57 -10.64
CA LEU A 187 3.60 4.63 -9.26
C LEU A 187 2.82 3.68 -8.35
N LEU A 188 1.51 3.54 -8.56
CA LEU A 188 0.66 2.63 -7.81
C LEU A 188 1.08 1.17 -8.01
N ASP A 189 1.32 0.76 -9.25
CA ASP A 189 1.79 -0.60 -9.56
C ASP A 189 3.18 -0.88 -8.93
N TYR A 190 4.12 0.10 -8.94
CA TYR A 190 5.43 -0.03 -8.28
C TYR A 190 5.30 -0.23 -6.77
N VAL A 191 4.46 0.59 -6.13
CA VAL A 191 4.29 0.57 -4.67
C VAL A 191 3.65 -0.75 -4.23
N ILE A 192 2.56 -1.17 -4.87
CA ILE A 192 1.84 -2.40 -4.48
C ILE A 192 2.74 -3.62 -4.63
N PHE A 193 3.49 -3.72 -5.72
CA PHE A 193 4.41 -4.82 -5.93
C PHE A 193 5.50 -4.88 -4.83
N ALA A 194 6.12 -3.73 -4.50
CA ALA A 194 7.11 -3.65 -3.44
C ALA A 194 6.52 -4.02 -2.06
N VAL A 195 5.33 -3.50 -1.75
CA VAL A 195 4.62 -3.79 -0.51
C VAL A 195 4.32 -5.28 -0.36
N LEU A 196 3.86 -5.96 -1.42
CA LEU A 196 3.60 -7.40 -1.40
C LEU A 196 4.86 -8.21 -1.07
N ILE A 197 6.02 -7.86 -1.68
CA ILE A 197 7.30 -8.51 -1.37
C ILE A 197 7.64 -8.34 0.11
N PHE A 198 7.57 -7.11 0.62
CA PHE A 198 7.90 -6.87 2.03
C PHE A 198 6.93 -7.55 2.98
N PHE A 199 5.65 -7.62 2.66
CA PHE A 199 4.69 -8.36 3.49
C PHE A 199 4.95 -9.85 3.51
N VAL A 200 5.27 -10.46 2.37
CA VAL A 200 5.69 -11.87 2.33
C VAL A 200 6.89 -12.11 3.24
N LEU A 201 7.89 -11.23 3.20
CA LEU A 201 9.08 -11.34 4.04
C LEU A 201 8.77 -11.13 5.53
N ILE A 202 7.99 -10.10 5.88
CA ILE A 202 7.63 -9.77 7.27
C ILE A 202 6.80 -10.88 7.89
N VAL A 203 5.77 -11.37 7.18
CA VAL A 203 4.90 -12.45 7.69
C VAL A 203 5.66 -13.76 7.78
N SER A 204 6.60 -14.04 6.85
CA SER A 204 7.51 -15.18 6.96
C SER A 204 8.40 -15.10 8.20
N GLY A 205 8.75 -13.90 8.63
CA GLY A 205 9.48 -13.63 9.86
C GLY A 205 8.81 -14.21 11.11
N ILE A 206 7.48 -14.31 11.13
CA ILE A 206 6.73 -14.90 12.26
C ILE A 206 7.14 -16.36 12.47
N PHE A 207 7.26 -17.14 11.39
CA PHE A 207 7.66 -18.55 11.46
C PHE A 207 9.10 -18.69 11.93
N ILE A 208 10.00 -17.85 11.40
CA ILE A 208 11.43 -17.84 11.74
C ILE A 208 11.62 -17.46 13.22
N LEU A 209 10.96 -16.41 13.68
CA LEU A 209 11.08 -15.92 15.05
C LEU A 209 10.48 -16.91 16.07
N ARG A 210 9.39 -17.59 15.73
CA ARG A 210 8.84 -18.63 16.59
C ARG A 210 9.77 -19.83 16.75
N LYS A 211 10.52 -20.18 15.70
CA LYS A 211 11.51 -21.25 15.73
C LYS A 211 12.81 -20.83 16.43
N LYS A 212 13.31 -19.62 16.15
CA LYS A 212 14.62 -19.15 16.67
C LYS A 212 14.55 -18.57 18.08
N ARG A 213 13.44 -18.02 18.49
CA ARG A 213 13.23 -17.36 19.78
C ARG A 213 11.91 -17.83 20.41
N PRO A 214 11.78 -19.09 20.80
CA PRO A 214 10.58 -19.65 21.41
C PRO A 214 10.20 -18.95 22.72
N ASP A 215 11.23 -18.52 23.48
CA ASP A 215 11.07 -17.98 24.84
C ASP A 215 10.66 -16.48 24.86
N TRP A 216 10.61 -15.81 23.71
CA TRP A 216 10.20 -14.42 23.66
C TRP A 216 8.74 -14.25 24.05
N GLU A 217 8.49 -13.33 24.98
CA GLU A 217 7.12 -12.95 25.36
C GLU A 217 6.34 -12.44 24.13
N ARG A 218 5.15 -13.00 23.93
CA ARG A 218 4.24 -12.62 22.84
C ARG A 218 2.93 -12.13 23.44
N PRO A 219 2.80 -10.83 23.69
CA PRO A 219 1.58 -10.25 24.27
C PRO A 219 0.33 -10.56 23.45
N TYR A 220 0.51 -10.65 22.11
CA TYR A 220 -0.52 -11.07 21.17
C TYR A 220 -0.06 -12.29 20.37
N LYS A 221 -0.87 -13.34 20.35
CA LYS A 221 -0.63 -14.55 19.56
C LYS A 221 -1.42 -14.42 18.26
N ALA A 222 -0.74 -14.52 17.10
CA ALA A 222 -1.38 -14.46 15.78
C ALA A 222 -2.49 -15.52 15.70
N TRP A 223 -3.73 -15.04 15.52
CA TRP A 223 -4.91 -15.91 15.41
C TRP A 223 -4.80 -16.77 14.16
N GLY A 224 -5.24 -18.04 14.25
CA GLY A 224 -5.19 -18.99 13.13
C GLY A 224 -3.78 -19.43 12.71
N TYR A 225 -2.76 -19.21 13.54
CA TYR A 225 -1.42 -19.72 13.26
C TYR A 225 -1.41 -21.26 13.30
N PRO A 226 -0.72 -21.94 12.35
CA PRO A 226 0.13 -21.42 11.27
C PRO A 226 -0.63 -21.13 9.96
N VAL A 227 -1.91 -21.51 9.85
CA VAL A 227 -2.67 -21.57 8.60
C VAL A 227 -2.88 -20.17 8.00
N VAL A 228 -3.40 -19.22 8.79
CA VAL A 228 -3.73 -17.87 8.30
C VAL A 228 -2.49 -17.12 7.79
N PRO A 229 -1.35 -17.08 8.51
CA PRO A 229 -0.14 -16.47 7.98
C PRO A 229 0.42 -17.18 6.74
N ALA A 230 0.34 -18.52 6.69
CA ALA A 230 0.80 -19.26 5.51
C ALA A 230 -0.07 -18.98 4.28
N LEU A 231 -1.39 -18.96 4.45
CA LEU A 231 -2.33 -18.61 3.37
C LEU A 231 -2.10 -17.18 2.87
N TYR A 232 -1.87 -16.24 3.78
CA TYR A 232 -1.54 -14.87 3.41
C TYR A 232 -0.27 -14.79 2.55
N ILE A 233 0.81 -15.47 2.97
CA ILE A 233 2.06 -15.52 2.20
C ILE A 233 1.82 -16.09 0.80
N LEU A 234 1.05 -17.20 0.71
CA LEU A 234 0.77 -17.85 -0.55
C LEU A 234 -0.01 -16.92 -1.50
N VAL A 235 -1.08 -16.29 -1.02
CA VAL A 235 -1.91 -15.39 -1.83
C VAL A 235 -1.12 -14.15 -2.24
N ALA A 236 -0.39 -13.52 -1.31
CA ALA A 236 0.42 -12.34 -1.60
C ALA A 236 1.55 -12.65 -2.60
N ALA A 237 2.21 -13.80 -2.45
CA ALA A 237 3.22 -14.24 -3.40
C ALA A 237 2.63 -14.56 -4.78
N ALA A 238 1.46 -15.19 -4.84
CA ALA A 238 0.77 -15.47 -6.11
C ALA A 238 0.43 -14.18 -6.86
N ILE A 239 -0.12 -13.16 -6.15
CA ILE A 239 -0.41 -11.85 -6.74
C ILE A 239 0.87 -11.15 -7.20
N ALA A 240 1.95 -11.20 -6.41
CA ALA A 240 3.23 -10.60 -6.80
C ALA A 240 3.81 -11.26 -8.06
N VAL A 241 3.69 -12.58 -8.20
CA VAL A 241 4.12 -13.32 -9.40
C VAL A 241 3.24 -12.97 -10.59
N ASP A 242 1.93 -12.90 -10.41
CA ASP A 242 0.99 -12.49 -11.45
C ASP A 242 1.33 -11.09 -12.00
N LEU A 243 1.54 -10.11 -11.12
CA LEU A 243 1.96 -8.76 -11.50
C LEU A 243 3.31 -8.74 -12.21
N LEU A 244 4.25 -9.59 -11.81
CA LEU A 244 5.57 -9.69 -12.46
C LEU A 244 5.47 -10.25 -13.87
N ILE A 245 4.55 -11.19 -14.12
CA ILE A 245 4.36 -11.81 -15.43
C ILE A 245 3.57 -10.89 -16.35
N PHE A 246 2.43 -10.37 -15.91
CA PHE A 246 1.47 -9.66 -16.77
C PHE A 246 1.66 -8.14 -16.79
N LYS A 247 2.32 -7.56 -15.76
CA LYS A 247 2.62 -6.12 -15.68
C LYS A 247 4.12 -5.84 -15.54
N ALA A 248 4.97 -6.66 -16.17
CA ALA A 248 6.44 -6.59 -16.07
C ALA A 248 7.00 -5.18 -16.33
N LYS A 249 6.43 -4.42 -17.26
CA LYS A 249 6.83 -3.04 -17.58
C LYS A 249 6.89 -2.13 -16.34
N TYR A 250 5.96 -2.33 -15.40
CA TYR A 250 5.83 -1.52 -14.19
C TYR A 250 6.47 -2.17 -12.97
N THR A 251 6.38 -3.50 -12.86
CA THR A 251 6.87 -4.22 -11.68
C THR A 251 8.37 -4.42 -11.67
N VAL A 252 9.02 -4.56 -12.84
CA VAL A 252 10.48 -4.72 -12.92
C VAL A 252 11.25 -3.53 -12.38
N PRO A 253 10.90 -2.26 -12.71
CA PRO A 253 11.54 -1.11 -12.08
C PRO A 253 11.37 -1.09 -10.56
N GLY A 254 10.17 -1.42 -10.06
CA GLY A 254 9.91 -1.55 -8.62
C GLY A 254 10.79 -2.62 -7.96
N LEU A 255 10.94 -3.79 -8.60
CA LEU A 255 11.85 -4.85 -8.14
C LEU A 255 13.30 -4.39 -8.10
N LEU A 256 13.77 -3.69 -9.12
CA LEU A 256 15.14 -3.15 -9.17
C LEU A 256 15.39 -2.16 -8.03
N ILE A 257 14.44 -1.28 -7.73
CA ILE A 257 14.54 -0.34 -6.59
C ILE A 257 14.66 -1.12 -5.27
N VAL A 258 13.86 -2.16 -5.06
CA VAL A 258 13.94 -3.00 -3.85
C VAL A 258 15.29 -3.72 -3.77
N LEU A 259 15.76 -4.29 -4.88
CA LEU A 259 17.04 -5.00 -4.94
C LEU A 259 18.24 -4.07 -4.73
N LEU A 260 18.18 -2.81 -5.16
CA LEU A 260 19.21 -1.81 -4.86
C LEU A 260 19.38 -1.53 -3.36
N GLY A 261 18.39 -1.84 -2.55
CA GLY A 261 18.51 -1.81 -1.09
C GLY A 261 19.55 -2.80 -0.54
N ILE A 262 19.74 -3.94 -1.21
CA ILE A 262 20.69 -4.98 -0.75
C ILE A 262 22.14 -4.47 -0.75
N PRO A 263 22.71 -3.95 -1.86
CA PRO A 263 24.07 -3.42 -1.85
C PRO A 263 24.22 -2.23 -0.89
N VAL A 264 23.23 -1.35 -0.79
CA VAL A 264 23.25 -0.24 0.19
C VAL A 264 23.37 -0.78 1.60
N TYR A 265 22.58 -1.79 1.96
CA TYR A 265 22.67 -2.46 3.26
C TYR A 265 24.04 -3.10 3.51
N LEU A 266 24.58 -3.82 2.51
CA LEU A 266 25.88 -4.50 2.63
C LEU A 266 27.04 -3.51 2.83
N VAL A 267 27.05 -2.41 2.08
CA VAL A 267 28.04 -1.33 2.22
C VAL A 267 27.94 -0.71 3.62
N ARG A 268 26.73 -0.38 4.07
CA ARG A 268 26.52 0.21 5.40
C ARG A 268 26.94 -0.72 6.51
N LYS A 269 26.62 -2.00 6.41
CA LYS A 269 27.02 -3.02 7.40
C LYS A 269 28.54 -3.17 7.50
N ARG A 270 29.25 -3.05 6.38
CA ARG A 270 30.74 -3.07 6.38
C ARG A 270 31.27 -1.81 7.06
N CYS A 271 30.76 -0.63 6.72
CA CYS A 271 31.19 0.63 7.35
C CYS A 271 30.90 0.69 8.86
N ALA A 272 29.79 0.12 9.31
CA ALA A 272 29.46 0.05 10.74
C ALA A 272 30.42 -0.85 11.51
N ARG A 273 30.85 -1.98 10.92
CA ARG A 273 31.83 -2.89 11.53
C ARG A 273 33.24 -2.29 11.68
N THR A 274 33.62 -1.41 10.76
CA THR A 274 34.93 -0.71 10.82
C THR A 274 34.94 0.44 11.82
N SER A 275 33.80 0.99 12.22
CA SER A 275 33.69 2.06 13.21
C SER A 275 33.55 1.59 14.67
N THR A 276 33.27 0.31 14.89
CA THR A 276 33.39 -0.39 16.17
C THR A 276 34.68 -1.17 16.15
N GLY A 277 35.80 -0.49 16.36
CA GLY A 277 37.06 -1.10 16.70
C GLY A 277 36.91 -1.98 17.97
N PRO A 278 37.81 -2.96 18.22
CA PRO A 278 37.68 -3.84 19.36
C PRO A 278 37.60 -3.01 20.62
N GLN A 279 36.46 -3.11 21.34
CA GLN A 279 36.40 -2.67 22.72
C GLN A 279 37.38 -3.60 23.46
N THR A 280 38.63 -3.13 23.63
CA THR A 280 39.57 -3.68 24.58
C THR A 280 38.89 -3.64 25.93
N GLY A 281 38.65 -4.81 26.51
CA GLY A 281 38.15 -4.94 27.87
C GLY A 281 39.07 -4.24 28.88
N GLU A 282 38.47 -3.46 29.71
CA GLU A 282 38.89 -3.21 31.09
C GLU A 282 37.70 -3.40 31.99
#